data_bbc5f04fed0c5bf1554b2097ea43bb70
#
_entry.id   bbc5f04fed0c5bf1554b2097ea43bb70
#
_cell.length_a   1.000
_cell.length_b   1.000
_cell.length_c   1.000
_cell.angle_alpha   90.00
_cell.angle_beta   90.00
_cell.angle_gamma   90.00
#
_symmetry.space_group_name_H-M   'P 1'
#
loop_
_entity.id
_entity.type
_entity.pdbx_description
1 polymer ?
#
loop_
_entity_poly.entity_id
_entity_poly.type
_entity_poly.pdbx_seq_one_letter_code
_entity_poly.pdbx_strand_id
1 'polypeptide(L)'
;YEKALAEARATAHEEIAKVQADLKAKQDAEEAKLSQSLQAKIKEGEAAIDKALQDALAGLDAMAADVAQAACERLTGDAPDAGAVNKAVADAAKARQA
;
A
#
# COMPACT_ATOMS: atom_id res chain seq x y z
N TYR A 1 9.74 -21.47 61.19
CA TYR A 1 10.49 -20.41 60.51
C TYR A 1 10.93 -20.82 59.12
N GLU A 2 11.61 -21.94 59.00
CA GLU A 2 12.09 -22.44 57.70
C GLU A 2 10.93 -22.75 56.75
N LYS A 3 9.84 -23.32 57.30
CA LYS A 3 8.64 -23.61 56.52
C LYS A 3 7.98 -22.34 56.01
N ALA A 4 7.88 -21.33 56.86
CA ALA A 4 7.31 -20.05 56.50
C ALA A 4 8.16 -19.34 55.44
N LEU A 5 9.49 -19.44 55.52
CA LEU A 5 10.40 -18.88 54.54
C LEU A 5 10.27 -19.60 53.19
N ALA A 6 10.15 -20.91 53.19
CA ALA A 6 9.96 -21.71 51.96
C ALA A 6 8.63 -21.36 51.29
N GLU A 7 7.56 -21.21 52.05
CA GLU A 7 6.24 -20.80 51.54
C GLU A 7 6.29 -19.40 50.97
N ALA A 8 6.97 -18.47 51.62
CA ALA A 8 7.12 -17.11 51.12
C ALA A 8 7.90 -17.08 49.80
N ARG A 9 8.95 -17.91 49.68
CA ARG A 9 9.72 -18.02 48.43
C ARG A 9 8.89 -18.61 47.34
N ALA A 10 8.12 -19.64 47.61
CA ALA A 10 7.23 -20.28 46.65
C ALA A 10 6.18 -19.30 46.12
N THR A 11 5.57 -18.53 47.04
CA THR A 11 4.59 -17.50 46.68
C THR A 11 5.22 -16.41 45.82
N ALA A 12 6.42 -15.96 46.19
CA ALA A 12 7.14 -14.94 45.43
C ALA A 12 7.48 -15.41 44.03
N HIS A 13 7.95 -16.67 43.89
CA HIS A 13 8.24 -17.23 42.57
C HIS A 13 6.99 -17.41 41.74
N GLU A 14 5.89 -17.78 42.32
CA GLU A 14 4.61 -17.90 41.64
C GLU A 14 4.11 -16.56 41.14
N GLU A 15 4.23 -15.50 41.95
CA GLU A 15 3.85 -14.15 41.55
C GLU A 15 4.73 -13.62 40.45
N ILE A 16 6.05 -13.87 40.52
CA ILE A 16 6.99 -13.47 39.48
C ILE A 16 6.64 -14.16 38.15
N ALA A 17 6.37 -15.46 38.18
CA ALA A 17 5.99 -16.21 37.00
C ALA A 17 4.69 -15.69 36.39
N LYS A 18 3.73 -15.31 37.22
CA LYS A 18 2.46 -14.72 36.79
C LYS A 18 2.67 -13.39 36.11
N VAL A 19 3.48 -12.51 36.70
CA VAL A 19 3.81 -11.21 36.11
C VAL A 19 4.54 -11.37 34.78
N GLN A 20 5.49 -12.30 34.72
CA GLN A 20 6.21 -12.59 33.48
C GLN A 20 5.28 -13.08 32.37
N ALA A 21 4.33 -13.96 32.70
CA ALA A 21 3.35 -14.43 31.77
C ALA A 21 2.43 -13.31 31.28
N ASP A 22 1.99 -12.45 32.19
CA ASP A 22 1.14 -11.30 31.85
C ASP A 22 1.89 -10.31 30.95
N LEU A 23 3.16 -10.04 31.25
CA LEU A 23 3.99 -9.17 30.44
C LEU A 23 4.20 -9.72 29.03
N LYS A 24 4.45 -11.02 28.94
CA LYS A 24 4.62 -11.67 27.64
C LYS A 24 3.34 -11.60 26.83
N ALA A 25 2.19 -11.86 27.45
CA ALA A 25 0.90 -11.76 26.78
C ALA A 25 0.63 -10.34 26.27
N LYS A 26 0.94 -9.32 27.07
CA LYS A 26 0.80 -7.92 26.66
C LYS A 26 1.75 -7.58 25.51
N GLN A 27 2.99 -8.05 25.59
CA GLN A 27 3.99 -7.81 24.57
C GLN A 27 3.56 -8.45 23.24
N ASP A 28 3.09 -9.69 23.28
CA ASP A 28 2.61 -10.39 22.09
C ASP A 28 1.39 -9.68 21.47
N ALA A 29 0.48 -9.19 22.31
CA ALA A 29 -0.69 -8.42 21.85
C ALA A 29 -0.27 -7.12 21.19
N GLU A 30 0.68 -6.40 21.76
CA GLU A 30 1.20 -5.16 21.18
C GLU A 30 1.93 -5.41 19.87
N GLU A 31 2.71 -6.47 19.79
CA GLU A 31 3.40 -6.86 18.55
C GLU A 31 2.40 -7.21 17.46
N ALA A 32 1.34 -7.93 17.79
CA ALA A 32 0.29 -8.26 16.83
C ALA A 32 -0.43 -7.00 16.31
N LYS A 33 -0.74 -6.08 17.21
CA LYS A 33 -1.33 -4.78 16.87
C LYS A 33 -0.43 -3.98 15.94
N LEU A 34 0.85 -3.91 16.28
CA LEU A 34 1.83 -3.18 15.48
C LEU A 34 1.98 -3.80 14.11
N SER A 35 2.04 -5.12 14.03
CA SER A 35 2.11 -5.84 12.76
C SER A 35 0.91 -5.56 11.87
N GLN A 36 -0.31 -5.59 12.43
CA GLN A 36 -1.52 -5.25 11.69
C GLN A 36 -1.51 -3.81 11.20
N SER A 37 -1.08 -2.88 12.06
CA SER A 37 -0.99 -1.46 11.70
C SER A 37 0.01 -1.22 10.58
N LEU A 38 1.17 -1.89 10.63
CA LEU A 38 2.18 -1.79 9.58
C LEU A 38 1.70 -2.39 8.27
N GLN A 39 1.03 -3.53 8.31
CA GLN A 39 0.46 -4.15 7.10
C GLN A 39 -0.61 -3.25 6.47
N ALA A 40 -1.44 -2.62 7.29
CA ALA A 40 -2.45 -1.68 6.80
C ALA A 40 -1.80 -0.46 6.12
N LYS A 41 -0.72 0.07 6.72
CA LYS A 41 0.02 1.20 6.15
C LYS A 41 0.73 0.82 4.86
N ILE A 42 1.29 -0.37 4.78
CA ILE A 42 1.93 -0.88 3.56
C ILE A 42 0.89 -0.99 2.44
N LYS A 43 -0.26 -1.56 2.72
CA LYS A 43 -1.37 -1.67 1.76
C LYS A 43 -1.83 -0.30 1.27
N GLU A 44 -1.99 0.63 2.20
CA GLU A 44 -2.37 2.01 1.88
C GLU A 44 -1.33 2.68 0.99
N GLY A 45 -0.04 2.50 1.32
CA GLY A 45 1.06 3.02 0.51
C GLY A 45 1.10 2.41 -0.88
N GLU A 46 0.92 1.10 -0.98
CA GLU A 46 0.86 0.40 -2.28
C GLU A 46 -0.31 0.90 -3.13
N ALA A 47 -1.47 1.09 -2.53
CA ALA A 47 -2.64 1.62 -3.22
C ALA A 47 -2.41 3.06 -3.70
N ALA A 48 -1.76 3.89 -2.89
CA ALA A 48 -1.42 5.27 -3.26
C ALA A 48 -0.42 5.30 -4.43
N ILE A 49 0.58 4.44 -4.41
CA ILE A 49 1.57 4.32 -5.49
C ILE A 49 0.89 3.85 -6.78
N ASP A 50 0.05 2.84 -6.68
CA ASP A 50 -0.70 2.32 -7.83
C ASP A 50 -1.58 3.40 -8.45
N LYS A 51 -2.30 4.14 -7.62
CA LYS A 51 -3.14 5.25 -8.08
C LYS A 51 -2.31 6.34 -8.76
N ALA A 52 -1.18 6.71 -8.17
CA ALA A 52 -0.29 7.72 -8.75
C ALA A 52 0.25 7.25 -10.10
N LEU A 53 0.59 5.97 -10.23
CA LEU A 53 1.04 5.39 -11.48
C LEU A 53 -0.06 5.41 -12.54
N GLN A 54 -1.27 5.03 -12.17
CA GLN A 54 -2.42 5.06 -13.09
C GLN A 54 -2.74 6.48 -13.55
N ASP A 55 -2.70 7.44 -12.64
CA ASP A 55 -2.93 8.85 -12.96
C ASP A 55 -1.83 9.39 -13.89
N ALA A 56 -0.57 9.00 -13.65
CA ALA A 56 0.54 9.42 -14.51
C ALA A 56 0.43 8.83 -15.91
N LEU A 57 0.04 7.56 -16.02
CA LEU A 57 -0.17 6.90 -17.32
C LEU A 57 -1.33 7.53 -18.08
N ALA A 58 -2.43 7.86 -17.40
CA ALA A 58 -3.56 8.55 -18.00
C ALA A 58 -3.15 9.95 -18.52
N GLY A 59 -2.32 10.66 -17.74
CA GLY A 59 -1.77 11.94 -18.15
C GLY A 59 -0.90 11.84 -19.40
N LEU A 60 -0.06 10.81 -19.47
CA LEU A 60 0.77 10.56 -20.64
C LEU A 60 -0.06 10.23 -21.88
N ASP A 61 -1.11 9.43 -21.72
CA ASP A 61 -2.03 9.10 -22.81
C ASP A 61 -2.74 10.35 -23.35
N ALA A 62 -3.18 11.23 -22.44
CA ALA A 62 -3.79 12.51 -22.82
C ALA A 62 -2.81 13.41 -23.58
N MET A 63 -1.56 13.49 -23.12
CA MET A 63 -0.51 14.23 -23.80
C MET A 63 -0.22 13.66 -25.19
N ALA A 64 -0.16 12.34 -25.31
CA ALA A 64 0.06 11.66 -26.58
C ALA A 64 -1.08 11.96 -27.56
N ALA A 65 -2.32 11.99 -27.08
CA ALA A 65 -3.49 12.32 -27.89
C ALA A 65 -3.41 13.77 -28.39
N ASP A 66 -3.03 14.71 -27.52
CA ASP A 66 -2.89 16.12 -27.88
C ASP A 66 -1.79 16.32 -28.93
N VAL A 67 -0.65 15.66 -28.76
CA VAL A 67 0.47 15.72 -29.71
C VAL A 67 0.07 15.11 -31.06
N ALA A 68 -0.60 13.97 -31.03
CA ALA A 68 -1.06 13.29 -32.26
C ALA A 68 -2.05 14.19 -33.02
N GLN A 69 -2.99 14.81 -32.31
CA GLN A 69 -3.97 15.72 -32.91
C GLN A 69 -3.28 16.92 -33.52
N ALA A 70 -2.34 17.55 -32.81
CA ALA A 70 -1.59 18.68 -33.31
C ALA A 70 -0.75 18.33 -34.54
N ALA A 71 -0.11 17.15 -34.52
CA ALA A 71 0.69 16.67 -35.66
C ALA A 71 -0.17 16.42 -36.90
N CYS A 72 -1.33 15.77 -36.71
CA CYS A 72 -2.27 15.52 -37.82
C CYS A 72 -2.79 16.82 -38.39
N GLU A 73 -3.13 17.81 -37.56
CA GLU A 73 -3.60 19.12 -37.98
C GLU A 73 -2.54 19.85 -38.83
N ARG A 74 -1.28 19.76 -38.40
CA ARG A 74 -0.16 20.38 -39.12
C ARG A 74 0.12 19.74 -40.47
N LEU A 75 -0.02 18.41 -40.56
CA LEU A 75 0.29 17.66 -41.76
C LEU A 75 -0.82 17.68 -42.79
N THR A 76 -2.09 17.65 -42.34
CA THR A 76 -3.25 17.55 -43.22
C THR A 76 -4.01 18.86 -43.37
N GLY A 77 -3.79 19.81 -42.48
CA GLY A 77 -4.55 21.06 -42.41
C GLY A 77 -5.92 20.93 -41.75
N ASP A 78 -6.34 19.76 -41.43
CA ASP A 78 -7.62 19.48 -40.76
C ASP A 78 -7.38 18.75 -39.43
N ALA A 79 -8.07 19.21 -38.37
CA ALA A 79 -8.04 18.54 -37.11
C ALA A 79 -8.83 17.21 -37.18
N PRO A 80 -8.24 16.07 -36.82
CA PRO A 80 -8.98 14.82 -36.78
C PRO A 80 -9.98 14.83 -35.64
N ASP A 81 -10.96 13.93 -35.67
CA ASP A 81 -11.93 13.77 -34.62
C ASP A 81 -11.21 13.39 -33.31
N ALA A 82 -11.46 14.13 -32.25
CA ALA A 82 -10.85 13.88 -30.94
C ALA A 82 -11.17 12.48 -30.42
N GLY A 83 -12.36 11.98 -30.71
CA GLY A 83 -12.74 10.61 -30.32
C GLY A 83 -11.90 9.55 -31.01
N ALA A 84 -11.60 9.74 -32.31
CA ALA A 84 -10.76 8.81 -33.06
C ALA A 84 -9.31 8.81 -32.56
N VAL A 85 -8.75 10.00 -32.25
CA VAL A 85 -7.39 10.14 -31.70
C VAL A 85 -7.32 9.48 -30.31
N ASN A 86 -8.27 9.75 -29.45
CA ASN A 86 -8.31 9.16 -28.11
C ASN A 86 -8.41 7.64 -28.17
N LYS A 87 -9.21 7.10 -29.08
CA LYS A 87 -9.32 5.66 -29.30
C LYS A 87 -8.00 5.05 -29.75
N ALA A 88 -7.33 5.68 -30.70
CA ALA A 88 -6.05 5.20 -31.22
C ALA A 88 -4.98 5.19 -30.13
N VAL A 89 -4.93 6.24 -29.31
CA VAL A 89 -4.00 6.32 -28.17
C VAL A 89 -4.33 5.26 -27.11
N ALA A 90 -5.61 5.06 -26.80
CA ALA A 90 -6.04 4.04 -25.86
C ALA A 90 -5.68 2.63 -26.34
N ASP A 91 -5.87 2.35 -27.63
CA ASP A 91 -5.50 1.06 -28.23
C ASP A 91 -3.99 0.83 -28.21
N ALA A 92 -3.19 1.88 -28.47
CA ALA A 92 -1.73 1.81 -28.39
C ALA A 92 -1.26 1.58 -26.96
N ALA A 93 -1.88 2.23 -25.99
CA ALA A 93 -1.57 2.06 -24.57
C ALA A 93 -1.89 0.61 -24.12
N LYS A 94 -3.00 0.05 -24.58
CA LYS A 94 -3.37 -1.34 -24.31
C LYS A 94 -2.34 -2.31 -24.88
N ALA A 95 -1.87 -2.09 -26.09
CA ALA A 95 -0.85 -2.91 -26.73
C ALA A 95 0.47 -2.84 -25.98
N ARG A 96 0.80 -1.68 -25.41
CA ARG A 96 2.02 -1.49 -24.60
C ARG A 96 1.96 -2.26 -23.28
N GLN A 97 0.78 -2.41 -22.69
CA GLN A 97 0.57 -3.12 -21.44
C GLN A 97 0.51 -4.64 -21.59
N ALA A 98 0.26 -5.13 -22.76
CA ALA A 98 0.14 -6.57 -23.06
C ALA A 98 1.50 -7.33 -23.09
#